data_7b96e0e7c9f40c7507edc73f8d52104c
#
_entry.id   7b96e0e7c9f40c7507edc73f8d52104c
#
_cell.length_a   1.000
_cell.length_b   1.000
_cell.length_c   1.000
_cell.angle_alpha   90.00
_cell.angle_beta   90.00
_cell.angle_gamma   90.00
#
_symmetry.space_group_name_H-M   'P 1'
#
loop_
_entity.id
_entity.type
_entity.pdbx_description
1 polymer ?
#
loop_
_entity_poly.entity_id
_entity_poly.type
_entity_poly.pdbx_seq_one_letter_code
_entity_poly.pdbx_strand_id
1 'polypeptide(L)'
;MIIGTNLAAQSASNDLSRAAAALTKSLAKLSSGSRIVNPYDDAGGLATSMRFDAKIERANAAKNNVSNTQSFANTQDGYLKRVAHTLNRMSELAMLSLDGTKSDADRALYDNEFTQLKSYISEVATKEFNGVSLFSSSNLTSVIDSEGTSFEMAGINLGSATYTAVSST
;
A
#
# COMPACT_ATOMS: atom_id res chain seq x y z
N MET A 1 -10.84 56.27 62.36
CA MET A 1 -9.96 55.31 61.67
C MET A 1 -10.85 54.62 60.68
N ILE A 2 -10.87 55.02 59.43
CA ILE A 2 -11.62 54.38 58.40
C ILE A 2 -10.71 53.26 57.89
N ILE A 3 -11.03 52.03 58.24
CA ILE A 3 -10.43 50.84 57.63
C ILE A 3 -11.12 50.69 56.30
N GLY A 4 -10.84 51.62 55.39
CA GLY A 4 -11.30 51.55 54.04
C GLY A 4 -10.58 50.45 53.32
N THR A 5 -11.33 49.62 52.67
CA THR A 5 -10.82 48.60 51.76
C THR A 5 -9.78 49.26 50.83
N ASN A 6 -8.50 48.83 50.90
CA ASN A 6 -7.43 49.43 50.08
C ASN A 6 -7.61 48.95 48.64
N LEU A 7 -8.39 49.70 47.87
CA LEU A 7 -8.72 49.40 46.49
C LEU A 7 -7.49 49.26 45.61
N ALA A 8 -6.42 50.03 45.91
CA ALA A 8 -5.16 49.95 45.19
C ALA A 8 -4.41 48.63 45.43
N ALA A 9 -4.42 48.13 46.69
CA ALA A 9 -3.84 46.83 47.01
C ALA A 9 -4.64 45.71 46.41
N GLN A 10 -5.97 45.81 46.39
CA GLN A 10 -6.85 44.82 45.74
C GLN A 10 -6.64 44.76 44.21
N SER A 11 -6.52 45.94 43.54
CA SER A 11 -6.23 45.95 42.09
C SER A 11 -4.85 45.40 41.80
N ALA A 12 -3.82 45.75 42.57
CA ALA A 12 -2.48 45.19 42.41
C ALA A 12 -2.44 43.66 42.58
N SER A 13 -3.18 43.13 43.56
CA SER A 13 -3.31 41.66 43.77
C SER A 13 -4.00 41.00 42.59
N ASN A 14 -5.06 41.60 42.04
CA ASN A 14 -5.75 41.08 40.88
C ASN A 14 -4.85 41.11 39.63
N ASP A 15 -4.07 42.19 39.43
CA ASP A 15 -3.16 42.30 38.29
C ASP A 15 -2.01 41.28 38.39
N LEU A 16 -1.46 41.08 39.58
CA LEU A 16 -0.47 40.03 39.84
C LEU A 16 -1.01 38.65 39.54
N SER A 17 -2.23 38.36 39.99
CA SER A 17 -2.89 37.07 39.71
C SER A 17 -3.09 36.85 38.22
N ARG A 18 -3.50 37.87 37.46
CA ARG A 18 -3.65 37.80 35.99
C ARG A 18 -2.30 37.61 35.29
N ALA A 19 -1.26 38.32 35.73
CA ALA A 19 0.09 38.17 35.19
C ALA A 19 0.65 36.76 35.44
N ALA A 20 0.45 36.20 36.64
CA ALA A 20 0.86 34.86 37.00
C ALA A 20 0.11 33.80 36.16
N ALA A 21 -1.19 33.95 35.95
CA ALA A 21 -1.98 33.06 35.09
C ALA A 21 -1.53 33.13 33.63
N ALA A 22 -1.26 34.33 33.10
CA ALA A 22 -0.75 34.51 31.73
C ALA A 22 0.64 33.88 31.54
N LEU A 23 1.52 34.03 32.53
CA LEU A 23 2.84 33.39 32.55
C LEU A 23 2.73 31.87 32.56
N THR A 24 1.92 31.30 33.45
CA THR A 24 1.67 29.83 33.50
C THR A 24 1.15 29.31 32.18
N LYS A 25 0.21 30.01 31.53
CA LYS A 25 -0.33 29.66 30.23
C LYS A 25 0.73 29.69 29.12
N SER A 26 1.60 30.73 29.15
CA SER A 26 2.68 30.86 28.18
C SER A 26 3.74 29.76 28.35
N LEU A 27 4.09 29.44 29.61
CA LEU A 27 5.01 28.35 29.93
C LEU A 27 4.46 27.00 29.51
N ALA A 28 3.16 26.76 29.71
CA ALA A 28 2.52 25.49 29.25
C ALA A 28 2.59 25.37 27.74
N LYS A 29 2.34 26.42 26.97
CA LYS A 29 2.49 26.44 25.50
C LYS A 29 3.94 26.20 25.05
N LEU A 30 4.89 26.85 25.72
CA LEU A 30 6.31 26.70 25.40
C LEU A 30 6.80 25.27 25.73
N SER A 31 6.40 24.71 26.87
CA SER A 31 6.79 23.39 27.32
C SER A 31 6.17 22.27 26.44
N SER A 32 4.92 22.44 26.02
CA SER A 32 4.25 21.49 25.13
C SER A 32 4.66 21.62 23.65
N GLY A 33 5.27 22.76 23.26
CA GLY A 33 5.54 23.07 21.84
C GLY A 33 4.28 23.29 21.01
N SER A 34 3.10 23.32 21.64
CA SER A 34 1.80 23.45 20.97
C SER A 34 1.16 24.79 21.26
N ARG A 35 0.58 25.43 20.24
CA ARG A 35 -0.18 26.68 20.39
C ARG A 35 -1.46 26.47 21.20
N ILE A 36 -2.10 25.32 21.08
CA ILE A 36 -3.34 24.95 21.75
C ILE A 36 -3.01 23.83 22.75
N VAL A 37 -3.05 24.17 24.04
CA VAL A 37 -2.77 23.23 25.13
C VAL A 37 -4.07 22.69 25.71
N ASN A 38 -5.08 23.57 25.84
CA ASN A 38 -6.38 23.21 26.37
C ASN A 38 -7.49 23.46 25.34
N PRO A 39 -8.53 22.61 25.29
CA PRO A 39 -9.65 22.74 24.35
C PRO A 39 -10.37 24.11 24.40
N TYR A 40 -10.40 24.74 25.58
CA TYR A 40 -11.05 26.06 25.76
C TYR A 40 -10.25 27.19 25.18
N ASP A 41 -8.95 27.02 24.85
CA ASP A 41 -8.13 28.06 24.25
C ASP A 41 -8.55 28.38 22.80
N ASP A 42 -8.87 27.31 22.03
CA ASP A 42 -9.34 27.40 20.66
C ASP A 42 -9.98 26.04 20.26
N ALA A 43 -11.24 25.85 20.60
CA ALA A 43 -11.93 24.60 20.30
C ALA A 43 -12.08 24.35 18.77
N GLY A 44 -12.26 25.42 17.97
CA GLY A 44 -12.36 25.32 16.52
C GLY A 44 -11.04 24.92 15.87
N GLY A 45 -9.94 25.56 16.30
CA GLY A 45 -8.59 25.22 15.86
C GLY A 45 -8.19 23.79 16.24
N LEU A 46 -8.52 23.37 17.47
CA LEU A 46 -8.25 22.01 17.93
C LEU A 46 -9.02 20.98 17.09
N ALA A 47 -10.31 21.17 16.87
CA ALA A 47 -11.12 20.26 16.04
C ALA A 47 -10.62 20.18 14.61
N THR A 48 -10.11 21.28 14.07
CA THR A 48 -9.50 21.31 12.73
C THR A 48 -8.18 20.55 12.70
N SER A 49 -7.31 20.77 13.71
CA SER A 49 -6.04 20.03 13.86
C SER A 49 -6.30 18.52 13.93
N MET A 50 -7.21 18.06 14.81
CA MET A 50 -7.54 16.65 14.94
C MET A 50 -8.06 16.02 13.62
N ARG A 51 -8.83 16.80 12.83
CA ARG A 51 -9.26 16.34 11.50
C ARG A 51 -8.10 16.21 10.52
N PHE A 52 -7.14 17.14 10.55
CA PHE A 52 -5.94 17.04 9.71
C PHE A 52 -5.04 15.90 10.17
N ASP A 53 -4.85 15.71 11.47
CA ASP A 53 -4.06 14.60 12.01
C ASP A 53 -4.66 13.25 11.55
N ALA A 54 -5.97 13.08 11.70
CA ALA A 54 -6.66 11.90 11.21
C ALA A 54 -6.57 11.72 9.68
N LYS A 55 -6.53 12.83 8.91
CA LYS A 55 -6.35 12.79 7.45
C LYS A 55 -4.91 12.39 7.09
N ILE A 56 -3.92 12.89 7.83
CA ILE A 56 -2.51 12.53 7.66
C ILE A 56 -2.30 11.04 7.95
N GLU A 57 -2.86 10.51 9.03
CA GLU A 57 -2.75 9.10 9.36
C GLU A 57 -3.39 8.20 8.28
N ARG A 58 -4.56 8.57 7.78
CA ARG A 58 -5.19 7.85 6.65
C ARG A 58 -4.36 7.96 5.37
N ALA A 59 -3.76 9.12 5.07
CA ALA A 59 -2.89 9.29 3.92
C ALA A 59 -1.61 8.44 4.03
N ASN A 60 -1.04 8.32 5.23
CA ASN A 60 0.10 7.45 5.50
C ASN A 60 -0.28 5.96 5.30
N ALA A 61 -1.45 5.54 5.76
CA ALA A 61 -1.96 4.19 5.54
C ALA A 61 -2.18 3.93 4.03
N ALA A 62 -2.80 4.86 3.31
CA ALA A 62 -2.98 4.78 1.86
C ALA A 62 -1.64 4.69 1.11
N LYS A 63 -0.64 5.48 1.50
CA LYS A 63 0.71 5.39 0.95
C LYS A 63 1.32 3.99 1.12
N ASN A 64 1.16 3.38 2.30
CA ASN A 64 1.62 2.02 2.55
C ASN A 64 0.88 1.00 1.67
N ASN A 65 -0.43 1.16 1.49
CA ASN A 65 -1.21 0.31 0.60
C ASN A 65 -0.73 0.41 -0.86
N VAL A 66 -0.47 1.63 -1.36
CA VAL A 66 0.09 1.84 -2.70
C VAL A 66 1.46 1.17 -2.85
N SER A 67 2.34 1.31 -1.86
CA SER A 67 3.66 0.66 -1.86
C SER A 67 3.55 -0.87 -1.91
N ASN A 68 2.63 -1.45 -1.15
CA ASN A 68 2.37 -2.89 -1.16
C ASN A 68 1.81 -3.35 -2.51
N THR A 69 0.85 -2.61 -3.08
CA THR A 69 0.28 -2.90 -4.41
C THR A 69 1.34 -2.80 -5.50
N GLN A 70 2.23 -1.82 -5.42
CA GLN A 70 3.35 -1.69 -6.35
C GLN A 70 4.32 -2.88 -6.23
N SER A 71 4.62 -3.33 -5.03
CA SER A 71 5.46 -4.50 -4.79
C SER A 71 4.82 -5.78 -5.34
N PHE A 72 3.51 -5.94 -5.16
CA PHE A 72 2.73 -7.03 -5.75
C PHE A 72 2.82 -6.99 -7.29
N ALA A 73 2.56 -5.83 -7.90
CA ALA A 73 2.61 -5.67 -9.36
C ALA A 73 4.00 -5.93 -9.93
N ASN A 74 5.06 -5.46 -9.27
CA ASN A 74 6.44 -5.72 -9.68
C ASN A 74 6.80 -7.22 -9.61
N THR A 75 6.32 -7.91 -8.58
CA THR A 75 6.51 -9.35 -8.44
C THR A 75 5.76 -10.11 -9.53
N GLN A 76 4.51 -9.73 -9.81
CA GLN A 76 3.69 -10.30 -10.88
C GLN A 76 4.34 -10.10 -12.25
N ASP A 77 4.82 -8.87 -12.55
CA ASP A 77 5.55 -8.56 -13.79
C ASP A 77 6.80 -9.42 -13.95
N GLY A 78 7.56 -9.63 -12.87
CA GLY A 78 8.73 -10.49 -12.88
C GLY A 78 8.42 -11.95 -13.27
N TYR A 79 7.32 -12.49 -12.77
CA TYR A 79 6.86 -13.82 -13.16
C TYR A 79 6.32 -13.85 -14.59
N LEU A 80 5.56 -12.84 -15.02
CA LEU A 80 5.03 -12.75 -16.39
C LEU A 80 6.15 -12.71 -17.43
N LYS A 81 7.23 -11.98 -17.17
CA LYS A 81 8.43 -11.97 -18.04
C LYS A 81 9.06 -13.36 -18.18
N ARG A 82 9.13 -14.12 -17.09
CA ARG A 82 9.63 -15.50 -17.12
C ARG A 82 8.69 -16.42 -17.89
N VAL A 83 7.38 -16.29 -17.69
CA VAL A 83 6.36 -17.05 -18.44
C VAL A 83 6.47 -16.74 -19.94
N ALA A 84 6.62 -15.47 -20.32
CA ALA A 84 6.80 -15.08 -21.72
C ALA A 84 8.06 -15.73 -22.35
N HIS A 85 9.18 -15.73 -21.62
CA HIS A 85 10.40 -16.43 -22.08
C HIS A 85 10.17 -17.96 -22.22
N THR A 86 9.47 -18.56 -21.26
CA THR A 86 9.13 -19.98 -21.29
C THR A 86 8.24 -20.32 -22.48
N LEU A 87 7.22 -19.50 -22.77
CA LEU A 87 6.34 -19.68 -23.93
C LEU A 87 7.09 -19.55 -25.25
N ASN A 88 8.02 -18.60 -25.36
CA ASN A 88 8.88 -18.48 -26.54
C ASN A 88 9.72 -19.74 -26.77
N ARG A 89 10.29 -20.31 -25.69
CA ARG A 89 11.06 -21.56 -25.78
C ARG A 89 10.18 -22.74 -26.15
N MET A 90 8.96 -22.85 -25.60
CA MET A 90 7.99 -23.87 -25.97
C MET A 90 7.61 -23.78 -27.45
N SER A 91 7.41 -22.57 -27.97
CA SER A 91 7.13 -22.34 -29.40
C SER A 91 8.29 -22.78 -30.29
N GLU A 92 9.54 -22.50 -29.89
CA GLU A 92 10.74 -22.96 -30.58
C GLU A 92 10.79 -24.50 -30.62
N LEU A 93 10.59 -25.17 -29.47
CA LEU A 93 10.58 -26.63 -29.38
C LEU A 93 9.48 -27.26 -30.26
N ALA A 94 8.27 -26.66 -30.27
CA ALA A 94 7.19 -27.09 -31.13
C ALA A 94 7.57 -27.00 -32.63
N MET A 95 8.23 -25.92 -33.05
CA MET A 95 8.72 -25.80 -34.44
C MET A 95 9.81 -26.78 -34.76
N LEU A 96 10.74 -27.05 -33.82
CA LEU A 96 11.80 -28.04 -34.02
C LEU A 96 11.24 -29.48 -34.12
N SER A 97 10.15 -29.77 -33.40
CA SER A 97 9.52 -31.09 -33.46
C SER A 97 8.81 -31.38 -34.80
N LEU A 98 8.42 -30.32 -35.54
CA LEU A 98 7.78 -30.46 -36.87
C LEU A 98 8.79 -30.70 -38.00
N ASP A 99 10.10 -30.56 -37.73
CA ASP A 99 11.12 -30.80 -38.71
C ASP A 99 11.19 -32.29 -39.11
N GLY A 100 10.92 -32.60 -40.38
CA GLY A 100 10.96 -33.94 -40.91
C GLY A 100 12.33 -34.62 -40.92
N THR A 101 13.41 -33.86 -40.67
CA THR A 101 14.77 -34.40 -40.56
C THR A 101 15.13 -34.93 -39.17
N LYS A 102 14.25 -34.78 -38.18
CA LYS A 102 14.44 -35.22 -36.79
C LYS A 102 13.98 -36.64 -36.60
N SER A 103 14.75 -37.42 -35.85
CA SER A 103 14.34 -38.76 -35.42
C SER A 103 13.28 -38.71 -34.31
N ASP A 104 12.57 -39.81 -34.10
CA ASP A 104 11.61 -39.91 -32.98
C ASP A 104 12.27 -39.79 -31.62
N ALA A 105 13.56 -40.19 -31.49
CA ALA A 105 14.35 -40.01 -30.28
C ALA A 105 14.63 -38.54 -30.01
N ASP A 106 14.94 -37.73 -31.05
CA ASP A 106 15.15 -36.28 -30.92
C ASP A 106 13.84 -35.56 -30.52
N ARG A 107 12.72 -35.99 -31.14
CA ARG A 107 11.39 -35.42 -30.79
C ARG A 107 11.00 -35.73 -29.36
N ALA A 108 11.30 -36.93 -28.86
CA ALA A 108 11.04 -37.30 -27.47
C ALA A 108 11.85 -36.44 -26.48
N LEU A 109 13.07 -35.96 -26.84
CA LEU A 109 13.83 -35.02 -26.03
C LEU A 109 13.17 -33.66 -26.02
N TYR A 110 12.68 -33.14 -27.14
CA TYR A 110 11.92 -31.90 -27.22
C TYR A 110 10.62 -31.96 -26.40
N ASP A 111 9.89 -33.07 -26.45
CA ASP A 111 8.65 -33.31 -25.68
C ASP A 111 8.93 -33.30 -24.16
N ASN A 112 10.02 -33.91 -23.73
CA ASN A 112 10.43 -33.89 -22.32
C ASN A 112 10.71 -32.45 -21.83
N GLU A 113 11.46 -31.64 -22.61
CA GLU A 113 11.71 -30.24 -22.27
C GLU A 113 10.42 -29.45 -22.28
N PHE A 114 9.56 -29.62 -23.29
CA PHE A 114 8.27 -28.97 -23.40
C PHE A 114 7.36 -29.25 -22.18
N THR A 115 7.32 -30.51 -21.75
CA THR A 115 6.55 -30.94 -20.58
C THR A 115 7.06 -30.30 -19.28
N GLN A 116 8.38 -30.16 -19.13
CA GLN A 116 8.97 -29.46 -17.97
C GLN A 116 8.63 -27.98 -17.97
N LEU A 117 8.69 -27.32 -19.13
CA LEU A 117 8.32 -25.91 -19.27
C LEU A 117 6.83 -25.68 -19.00
N LYS A 118 5.96 -26.59 -19.46
CA LYS A 118 4.53 -26.60 -19.15
C LYS A 118 4.28 -26.72 -17.64
N SER A 119 4.95 -27.63 -16.98
CA SER A 119 4.86 -27.82 -15.52
C SER A 119 5.31 -26.56 -14.77
N TYR A 120 6.37 -25.89 -15.24
CA TYR A 120 6.82 -24.62 -14.68
C TYR A 120 5.75 -23.52 -14.77
N ILE A 121 5.06 -23.37 -15.92
CA ILE A 121 3.98 -22.38 -16.06
C ILE A 121 2.84 -22.69 -15.09
N SER A 122 2.46 -23.95 -14.96
CA SER A 122 1.43 -24.38 -14.00
C SER A 122 1.84 -24.08 -12.55
N GLU A 123 3.10 -24.26 -12.21
CA GLU A 123 3.63 -23.90 -10.88
C GLU A 123 3.64 -22.39 -10.65
N VAL A 124 3.98 -21.59 -11.66
CA VAL A 124 3.90 -20.13 -11.57
C VAL A 124 2.48 -19.66 -11.31
N ALA A 125 1.47 -20.30 -11.92
CA ALA A 125 0.07 -19.94 -11.69
C ALA A 125 -0.39 -20.09 -10.23
N THR A 126 0.31 -20.88 -9.42
CA THR A 126 0.00 -21.08 -7.99
C THR A 126 0.78 -20.14 -7.07
N LYS A 127 1.64 -19.25 -7.59
CA LYS A 127 2.45 -18.37 -6.76
C LYS A 127 1.62 -17.28 -6.09
N GLU A 128 2.01 -16.96 -4.87
CA GLU A 128 1.35 -15.99 -4.01
C GLU A 128 2.32 -14.91 -3.53
N PHE A 129 1.79 -13.75 -3.25
CA PHE A 129 2.49 -12.65 -2.58
C PHE A 129 1.76 -12.35 -1.27
N ASN A 130 2.40 -12.60 -0.15
CA ASN A 130 1.84 -12.41 1.20
C ASN A 130 0.46 -13.10 1.39
N GLY A 131 0.31 -14.33 0.86
CA GLY A 131 -0.93 -15.11 0.96
C GLY A 131 -2.03 -14.68 -0.03
N VAL A 132 -1.74 -13.76 -0.94
CA VAL A 132 -2.63 -13.35 -2.02
C VAL A 132 -2.12 -13.91 -3.33
N SER A 133 -2.97 -14.63 -4.07
CA SER A 133 -2.59 -15.22 -5.36
C SER A 133 -2.20 -14.13 -6.36
N LEU A 134 -1.03 -14.29 -6.99
CA LEU A 134 -0.56 -13.39 -8.04
C LEU A 134 -1.36 -13.57 -9.34
N PHE A 135 -1.92 -14.76 -9.58
CA PHE A 135 -2.55 -15.14 -10.84
C PHE A 135 -3.96 -15.68 -10.58
N SER A 136 -4.88 -14.80 -10.22
CA SER A 136 -6.29 -15.12 -10.05
C SER A 136 -7.15 -14.34 -11.04
N SER A 137 -8.39 -14.80 -11.27
CA SER A 137 -9.39 -14.06 -12.04
C SER A 137 -10.00 -12.90 -11.28
N SER A 138 -9.77 -12.81 -9.97
CA SER A 138 -10.33 -11.75 -9.11
C SER A 138 -9.49 -10.49 -9.20
N ASN A 139 -10.14 -9.33 -9.29
CA ASN A 139 -9.47 -8.04 -9.25
C ASN A 139 -8.85 -7.79 -7.86
N LEU A 140 -7.67 -7.19 -7.82
CA LEU A 140 -7.06 -6.70 -6.60
C LEU A 140 -7.48 -5.25 -6.39
N THR A 141 -8.17 -4.99 -5.28
CA THR A 141 -8.61 -3.65 -4.89
C THR A 141 -7.70 -3.09 -3.82
N SER A 142 -7.20 -1.88 -4.00
CA SER A 142 -6.35 -1.17 -3.04
C SER A 142 -6.87 0.25 -2.81
N VAL A 143 -6.96 0.66 -1.53
CA VAL A 143 -7.31 2.04 -1.17
C VAL A 143 -6.07 2.92 -1.33
N ILE A 144 -6.19 3.98 -2.14
CA ILE A 144 -5.06 4.82 -2.58
C ILE A 144 -5.06 6.23 -2.01
N ASP A 145 -6.14 6.65 -1.33
CA ASP A 145 -6.22 7.99 -0.74
C ASP A 145 -6.82 8.00 0.68
N SER A 146 -6.80 9.17 1.31
CA SER A 146 -7.34 9.39 2.66
C SER A 146 -8.86 9.40 2.73
N GLU A 147 -9.57 9.37 1.61
CA GLU A 147 -11.02 9.48 1.49
C GLU A 147 -11.68 8.16 1.11
N GLY A 148 -10.84 7.11 0.90
CA GLY A 148 -11.32 5.75 0.65
C GLY A 148 -11.48 5.42 -0.83
N THR A 149 -10.96 6.26 -1.74
CA THR A 149 -10.94 5.93 -3.17
C THR A 149 -10.11 4.68 -3.39
N SER A 150 -10.65 3.73 -4.13
CA SER A 150 -9.98 2.47 -4.44
C SER A 150 -9.46 2.46 -5.87
N PHE A 151 -8.30 1.84 -6.04
CA PHE A 151 -7.75 1.45 -7.32
C PHE A 151 -7.97 -0.04 -7.51
N GLU A 152 -8.48 -0.44 -8.67
CA GLU A 152 -8.65 -1.84 -9.03
C GLU A 152 -7.62 -2.24 -10.08
N MET A 153 -6.85 -3.27 -9.77
CA MET A 153 -5.97 -3.95 -10.71
C MET A 153 -6.67 -5.22 -11.20
N ALA A 154 -6.83 -5.33 -12.52
CA ALA A 154 -7.47 -6.50 -13.12
C ALA A 154 -6.70 -7.79 -12.82
N GLY A 155 -7.41 -8.84 -12.47
CA GLY A 155 -6.84 -10.17 -12.24
C GLY A 155 -6.29 -10.76 -13.54
N ILE A 156 -5.16 -11.45 -13.45
CA ILE A 156 -4.53 -12.18 -14.58
C ILE A 156 -4.59 -13.66 -14.24
N ASN A 157 -5.36 -14.43 -15.01
CA ASN A 157 -5.49 -15.86 -14.79
C ASN A 157 -4.66 -16.64 -15.81
N LEU A 158 -3.51 -17.17 -15.39
CA LEU A 158 -2.67 -18.04 -16.22
C LEU A 158 -3.26 -19.45 -16.44
N GLY A 159 -4.24 -19.86 -15.64
CA GLY A 159 -4.98 -21.12 -15.80
C GLY A 159 -6.16 -21.03 -16.76
N SER A 160 -6.38 -19.88 -17.43
CA SER A 160 -7.47 -19.73 -18.39
C SER A 160 -7.24 -20.58 -19.64
N ALA A 161 -8.33 -20.93 -20.34
CA ALA A 161 -8.30 -21.75 -21.56
C ALA A 161 -7.35 -21.20 -22.64
N THR A 162 -7.14 -19.88 -22.67
CA THR A 162 -6.22 -19.21 -23.61
C THR A 162 -4.77 -19.63 -23.40
N TYR A 163 -4.33 -19.80 -22.14
CA TYR A 163 -2.96 -20.21 -21.81
C TYR A 163 -2.81 -21.75 -21.84
N THR A 164 -3.87 -22.49 -21.48
CA THR A 164 -3.86 -23.96 -21.54
C THR A 164 -3.95 -24.49 -22.97
N ALA A 165 -4.56 -23.75 -23.91
CA ALA A 165 -4.60 -24.15 -25.31
C ALA A 165 -3.22 -24.18 -25.96
N VAL A 166 -2.31 -23.24 -25.62
CA VAL A 166 -0.91 -23.22 -26.11
C VAL A 166 -0.12 -24.42 -25.56
N SER A 167 -0.53 -24.99 -24.45
CA SER A 167 0.15 -26.12 -23.79
C SER A 167 -0.42 -27.50 -24.20
N SER A 168 -1.41 -27.57 -25.08
CA SER A 168 -2.10 -28.82 -25.47
C SER A 168 -1.88 -29.22 -26.93
N THR A 169 -1.07 -28.48 -27.66
CA THR A 169 -0.60 -28.80 -29.03
C THR A 169 0.78 -29.40 -28.97
#